data_a51d2d454a6ab361637176218fbc654e
#
_entry.id   a51d2d454a6ab361637176218fbc654e
#
_cell.length_a   1.000
_cell.length_b   1.000
_cell.length_c   1.000
_cell.angle_alpha   90.00
_cell.angle_beta   90.00
_cell.angle_gamma   90.00
#
_symmetry.space_group_name_H-M   'P 1'
#
loop_
_entity.id
_entity.type
_entity.pdbx_description
1 polymer ?
#
loop_
_entity_poly.entity_id
_entity_poly.type
_entity_poly.pdbx_seq_one_letter_code
_entity_poly.pdbx_strand_id
1 'polypeptide(L)'
;MWCGRYLGERRVLAKLRPKADVVIDLILSSGAQAEALMQTFRGIAQRVVAASSMDVYRACGVLHSTEAGSLEPMPLTEESALRTKLETYPPAQIQALQRVFGWLDDAYDKIPVERAVLGDPELPGTVLHLPMIYGPGDRLHRFLPVLKRIDDGRRFILFQEEVAQWRSPRGYVENVAAAIALAAVSDQAVGRIYNVAETPAYSELDWARKIAAVAGWDGEFVTLPMDRTPAHLQSSGNVAQHWEADSSRIRRELSYTERVPIEEAIRRTIVWQRANPPVEINANQFDYAAEDAVTYPAM
;
A
#
# COMPACT_ATOMS: atom_id res chain seq x y z
N MET A 1 -23.19 5.50 3.15
CA MET A 1 -22.02 4.63 2.94
C MET A 1 -22.50 3.19 3.06
N TRP A 2 -22.55 2.48 1.94
CA TRP A 2 -23.07 1.11 1.89
C TRP A 2 -21.91 0.16 1.62
N CYS A 3 -21.65 -0.78 2.51
CA CYS A 3 -20.66 -1.85 2.35
C CYS A 3 -21.46 -3.17 2.27
N GLY A 4 -21.69 -3.68 1.06
CA GLY A 4 -22.45 -4.91 0.83
C GLY A 4 -21.67 -5.88 -0.06
N ARG A 5 -21.82 -7.20 0.17
CA ARG A 5 -21.29 -8.24 -0.70
C ARG A 5 -22.10 -8.28 -2.00
N TYR A 6 -21.42 -8.10 -3.13
CA TYR A 6 -22.03 -7.96 -4.46
C TYR A 6 -22.75 -9.22 -5.01
N LEU A 7 -22.60 -10.37 -4.41
CA LEU A 7 -23.03 -11.68 -4.98
C LEU A 7 -24.42 -12.15 -4.56
N GLY A 8 -25.39 -11.29 -4.27
CA GLY A 8 -26.73 -11.78 -3.90
C GLY A 8 -27.91 -10.86 -4.11
N GLU A 9 -27.73 -9.59 -4.42
CA GLU A 9 -28.79 -8.62 -4.27
C GLU A 9 -29.11 -7.75 -5.51
N ARG A 10 -29.18 -8.35 -6.72
CA ARG A 10 -29.78 -7.66 -7.91
C ARG A 10 -31.14 -7.00 -7.59
N ARG A 11 -31.89 -7.51 -6.60
CA ARG A 11 -33.19 -6.97 -6.19
C ARG A 11 -33.08 -5.69 -5.35
N VAL A 12 -32.00 -5.46 -4.60
CA VAL A 12 -31.81 -4.23 -3.80
C VAL A 12 -31.34 -3.10 -4.70
N LEU A 13 -30.45 -3.36 -5.65
CA LEU A 13 -29.94 -2.37 -6.60
C LEU A 13 -31.03 -1.88 -7.58
N ALA A 14 -31.99 -2.71 -7.95
CA ALA A 14 -33.16 -2.31 -8.76
C ALA A 14 -34.06 -1.27 -8.06
N LYS A 15 -33.94 -1.08 -6.76
CA LYS A 15 -34.65 -0.04 -5.98
C LYS A 15 -33.84 1.26 -5.88
N LEU A 16 -32.55 1.28 -6.25
CA LEU A 16 -31.70 2.45 -6.31
C LEU A 16 -31.88 3.24 -7.62
N ARG A 17 -33.13 3.44 -8.06
CA ARG A 17 -33.37 4.48 -9.05
C ARG A 17 -33.69 5.78 -8.32
N PRO A 18 -32.74 6.67 -8.30
CA PRO A 18 -32.21 7.45 -9.42
C PRO A 18 -30.67 7.31 -9.58
N LYS A 19 -30.18 7.68 -10.77
CA LYS A 19 -28.81 7.63 -11.28
C LYS A 19 -27.77 7.97 -10.20
N ALA A 20 -26.82 7.07 -9.96
CA ALA A 20 -25.61 7.40 -9.23
C ALA A 20 -24.67 8.19 -10.15
N ASP A 21 -24.11 9.30 -9.67
CA ASP A 21 -23.13 10.03 -10.48
C ASP A 21 -21.81 9.27 -10.57
N VAL A 22 -21.34 8.75 -9.43
CA VAL A 22 -20.07 8.03 -9.34
C VAL A 22 -20.21 6.85 -8.39
N VAL A 23 -19.64 5.71 -8.78
CA VAL A 23 -19.40 4.56 -7.89
C VAL A 23 -17.93 4.56 -7.50
N ILE A 24 -17.64 4.54 -6.21
CA ILE A 24 -16.28 4.39 -5.68
C ILE A 24 -16.15 3.01 -5.07
N ASP A 25 -15.22 2.18 -5.58
CA ASP A 25 -14.93 0.88 -5.02
C ASP A 25 -13.48 0.80 -4.54
N LEU A 26 -13.32 0.51 -3.24
CA LEU A 26 -12.03 0.46 -2.56
C LEU A 26 -11.53 -0.97 -2.32
N ILE A 27 -12.34 -1.98 -2.66
CA ILE A 27 -12.10 -3.37 -2.26
C ILE A 27 -12.05 -4.36 -3.42
N LEU A 28 -12.12 -3.91 -4.68
CA LEU A 28 -11.95 -4.79 -5.83
C LEU A 28 -10.61 -5.52 -5.74
N SER A 29 -10.64 -6.84 -5.71
CA SER A 29 -9.44 -7.66 -5.55
C SER A 29 -9.21 -8.66 -6.68
N SER A 30 -10.22 -8.90 -7.54
CA SER A 30 -10.10 -9.78 -8.69
C SER A 30 -10.84 -9.23 -9.92
N GLY A 31 -10.47 -9.70 -11.10
CA GLY A 31 -11.14 -9.36 -12.35
C GLY A 31 -12.64 -9.71 -12.32
N ALA A 32 -13.00 -10.85 -11.74
CA ALA A 32 -14.40 -11.27 -11.63
C ALA A 32 -15.23 -10.29 -10.78
N GLN A 33 -14.67 -9.78 -9.68
CA GLN A 33 -15.35 -8.75 -8.88
C GLN A 33 -15.52 -7.44 -9.66
N ALA A 34 -14.49 -7.04 -10.42
CA ALA A 34 -14.56 -5.84 -11.24
C ALA A 34 -15.58 -5.96 -12.38
N GLU A 35 -15.61 -7.08 -13.08
CA GLU A 35 -16.60 -7.36 -14.13
C GLU A 35 -18.03 -7.32 -13.57
N ALA A 36 -18.26 -7.93 -12.39
CA ALA A 36 -19.55 -7.93 -11.73
C ALA A 36 -19.98 -6.50 -11.34
N LEU A 37 -19.05 -5.67 -10.84
CA LEU A 37 -19.30 -4.27 -10.54
C LEU A 37 -19.69 -3.50 -11.80
N MET A 38 -18.88 -3.59 -12.86
CA MET A 38 -19.12 -2.87 -14.11
C MET A 38 -20.48 -3.26 -14.73
N GLN A 39 -20.80 -4.54 -14.80
CA GLN A 39 -22.11 -5.04 -15.27
C GLN A 39 -23.28 -4.55 -14.41
N THR A 40 -23.08 -4.44 -13.11
CA THR A 40 -24.13 -4.00 -12.17
C THR A 40 -24.47 -2.54 -12.35
N PHE A 41 -23.47 -1.68 -12.54
CA PHE A 41 -23.64 -0.23 -12.58
C PHE A 41 -23.74 0.38 -13.97
N ARG A 42 -23.54 -0.42 -15.02
CA ARG A 42 -23.75 0.03 -16.42
C ARG A 42 -25.19 0.54 -16.60
N GLY A 43 -25.35 1.74 -17.13
CA GLY A 43 -26.64 2.42 -17.29
C GLY A 43 -27.24 2.96 -15.98
N ILE A 44 -26.59 2.77 -14.84
CA ILE A 44 -26.99 3.28 -13.52
C ILE A 44 -26.07 4.42 -13.07
N ALA A 45 -24.75 4.19 -13.14
CA ALA A 45 -23.75 5.21 -12.82
C ALA A 45 -23.18 5.87 -14.06
N GLN A 46 -22.67 7.09 -13.89
CA GLN A 46 -22.00 7.81 -14.99
C GLN A 46 -20.53 7.40 -15.11
N ARG A 47 -19.88 7.01 -14.00
CA ARG A 47 -18.49 6.55 -13.96
C ARG A 47 -18.17 5.73 -12.71
N VAL A 48 -17.02 5.05 -12.74
CA VAL A 48 -16.47 4.27 -11.62
C VAL A 48 -15.11 4.85 -11.25
N VAL A 49 -14.80 4.90 -9.94
CA VAL A 49 -13.46 5.13 -9.40
C VAL A 49 -13.05 3.89 -8.62
N ALA A 50 -11.98 3.24 -9.06
CA ALA A 50 -11.51 1.99 -8.47
C ALA A 50 -10.14 2.17 -7.79
N ALA A 51 -10.04 1.67 -6.56
CA ALA A 51 -8.75 1.52 -5.90
C ALA A 51 -8.00 0.31 -6.48
N SER A 52 -6.86 0.58 -7.10
CA SER A 52 -5.87 -0.41 -7.48
C SER A 52 -4.67 -0.36 -6.54
N SER A 53 -3.58 -0.95 -6.92
CA SER A 53 -2.36 -1.04 -6.10
C SER A 53 -1.13 -0.83 -6.99
N MET A 54 -0.10 -0.25 -6.43
CA MET A 54 1.20 -0.15 -7.12
C MET A 54 1.88 -1.51 -7.30
N ASP A 55 1.32 -2.60 -6.77
CA ASP A 55 1.79 -3.97 -7.03
C ASP A 55 1.53 -4.45 -8.46
N VAL A 56 0.77 -3.70 -9.25
CA VAL A 56 0.60 -3.95 -10.69
C VAL A 56 1.88 -3.75 -11.50
N TYR A 57 2.80 -2.92 -11.02
CA TYR A 57 4.03 -2.63 -11.74
C TYR A 57 5.00 -3.82 -11.75
N ARG A 58 5.73 -3.97 -12.86
CA ARG A 58 6.76 -5.00 -13.02
C ARG A 58 7.84 -4.90 -11.93
N ALA A 59 8.13 -3.69 -11.45
CA ALA A 59 9.03 -3.46 -10.33
C ALA A 59 8.65 -4.28 -9.08
N CYS A 60 7.36 -4.49 -8.80
CA CYS A 60 6.90 -5.36 -7.72
C CYS A 60 7.29 -6.82 -7.97
N GLY A 61 7.14 -7.31 -9.20
CA GLY A 61 7.56 -8.66 -9.57
C GLY A 61 9.08 -8.87 -9.45
N VAL A 62 9.88 -7.87 -9.84
CA VAL A 62 11.35 -7.88 -9.67
C VAL A 62 11.73 -7.85 -8.19
N LEU A 63 11.11 -6.99 -7.39
CA LEU A 63 11.31 -6.90 -5.94
C LEU A 63 11.04 -8.24 -5.24
N HIS A 64 9.94 -8.91 -5.59
CA HIS A 64 9.56 -10.21 -5.03
C HIS A 64 10.23 -11.40 -5.73
N SER A 65 11.12 -11.17 -6.70
CA SER A 65 11.81 -12.21 -7.49
C SER A 65 10.83 -13.16 -8.21
N THR A 66 9.61 -12.71 -8.50
CA THR A 66 8.63 -13.44 -9.30
C THR A 66 8.79 -13.17 -10.80
N GLU A 67 9.42 -12.04 -11.17
CA GLU A 67 9.81 -11.71 -12.54
C GLU A 67 11.32 -11.55 -12.64
N ALA A 68 11.91 -12.18 -13.65
CA ALA A 68 13.34 -12.08 -13.95
C ALA A 68 13.64 -10.84 -14.81
N GLY A 69 14.90 -10.42 -14.82
CA GLY A 69 15.41 -9.36 -15.69
C GLY A 69 16.05 -8.20 -14.94
N SER A 70 16.25 -7.09 -15.65
CA SER A 70 16.84 -5.88 -15.10
C SER A 70 15.92 -5.17 -14.12
N LEU A 71 16.51 -4.35 -13.25
CA LEU A 71 15.75 -3.41 -12.41
C LEU A 71 14.95 -2.45 -13.29
N GLU A 72 13.77 -2.10 -12.83
CA GLU A 72 12.94 -1.06 -13.44
C GLU A 72 13.47 0.33 -13.08
N PRO A 73 13.40 1.29 -14.01
CA PRO A 73 13.73 2.68 -13.73
C PRO A 73 12.80 3.28 -12.65
N MET A 74 13.38 4.12 -11.80
CA MET A 74 12.65 4.87 -10.78
C MET A 74 12.70 6.38 -11.05
N PRO A 75 11.67 7.15 -10.68
CA PRO A 75 10.41 6.67 -10.11
C PRO A 75 9.46 6.04 -11.14
N LEU A 76 8.57 5.16 -10.68
CA LEU A 76 7.51 4.57 -11.50
C LEU A 76 6.47 5.62 -11.86
N THR A 77 6.14 5.70 -13.13
CA THR A 77 5.03 6.52 -13.65
C THR A 77 3.85 5.62 -14.02
N GLU A 78 2.71 6.20 -14.36
CA GLU A 78 1.53 5.45 -14.81
C GLU A 78 1.74 4.75 -16.17
N GLU A 79 2.82 5.07 -16.89
CA GLU A 79 3.27 4.39 -18.12
C GLU A 79 4.32 3.31 -17.88
N SER A 80 4.79 3.13 -16.64
CA SER A 80 5.77 2.10 -16.32
C SER A 80 5.22 0.70 -16.58
N ALA A 81 6.12 -0.23 -16.92
CA ALA A 81 5.75 -1.60 -17.27
C ALA A 81 4.95 -2.28 -16.16
N LEU A 82 3.86 -2.93 -16.54
CA LEU A 82 3.08 -3.78 -15.64
C LEU A 82 3.69 -5.17 -15.54
N ARG A 83 3.37 -5.90 -14.47
CA ARG A 83 3.74 -7.31 -14.34
C ARG A 83 3.18 -8.13 -15.50
N THR A 84 3.96 -9.09 -15.96
CA THR A 84 3.54 -10.05 -16.97
C THR A 84 2.85 -11.26 -16.34
N LYS A 85 3.23 -11.63 -15.11
CA LYS A 85 2.59 -12.66 -14.32
C LYS A 85 1.42 -12.09 -13.53
N LEU A 86 0.27 -12.73 -13.63
CA LEU A 86 -0.96 -12.31 -12.95
C LEU A 86 -1.01 -12.75 -11.48
N GLU A 87 -0.18 -13.70 -11.05
CA GLU A 87 -0.07 -14.10 -9.64
C GLU A 87 0.85 -13.12 -8.89
N THR A 88 0.25 -12.13 -8.22
CA THR A 88 1.00 -11.09 -7.50
C THR A 88 1.79 -11.67 -6.32
N TYR A 89 1.13 -12.52 -5.53
CA TYR A 89 1.69 -13.09 -4.29
C TYR A 89 1.48 -14.60 -4.23
N PRO A 90 2.39 -15.33 -3.55
CA PRO A 90 2.19 -16.77 -3.30
C PRO A 90 0.89 -17.07 -2.54
N PRO A 91 0.25 -18.23 -2.72
CA PRO A 91 -1.01 -18.57 -2.06
C PRO A 91 -0.99 -18.42 -0.54
N ALA A 92 0.11 -18.77 0.12
CA ALA A 92 0.24 -18.62 1.57
C ALA A 92 0.18 -17.14 2.01
N GLN A 93 0.72 -16.22 1.21
CA GLN A 93 0.65 -14.79 1.49
C GLN A 93 -0.77 -14.26 1.26
N ILE A 94 -1.46 -14.71 0.19
CA ILE A 94 -2.88 -14.38 -0.03
C ILE A 94 -3.72 -14.81 1.17
N GLN A 95 -3.57 -16.04 1.66
CA GLN A 95 -4.27 -16.54 2.84
C GLN A 95 -3.97 -15.70 4.10
N ALA A 96 -2.73 -15.25 4.27
CA ALA A 96 -2.36 -14.37 5.38
C ALA A 96 -3.04 -13.00 5.26
N LEU A 97 -3.10 -12.44 4.07
CA LEU A 97 -3.79 -11.17 3.80
C LEU A 97 -5.31 -11.29 3.98
N GLN A 98 -5.92 -12.42 3.60
CA GLN A 98 -7.35 -12.68 3.80
C GLN A 98 -7.77 -12.69 5.27
N ARG A 99 -6.89 -13.13 6.18
CA ARG A 99 -7.15 -13.04 7.62
C ARG A 99 -7.27 -11.59 8.11
N VAL A 100 -6.57 -10.68 7.46
CA VAL A 100 -6.60 -9.24 7.75
C VAL A 100 -7.72 -8.55 6.98
N PHE A 101 -7.86 -8.91 5.70
CA PHE A 101 -8.78 -8.29 4.73
C PHE A 101 -9.77 -9.32 4.22
N GLY A 102 -10.85 -9.56 4.95
CA GLY A 102 -11.85 -10.58 4.63
C GLY A 102 -12.62 -10.39 3.31
N TRP A 103 -12.33 -9.32 2.57
CA TRP A 103 -12.86 -9.05 1.23
C TRP A 103 -11.94 -9.51 0.10
N LEU A 104 -10.69 -9.91 0.41
CA LEU A 104 -9.69 -10.29 -0.58
C LEU A 104 -10.07 -11.63 -1.21
N ASP A 105 -10.08 -11.68 -2.55
CA ASP A 105 -10.38 -12.87 -3.35
C ASP A 105 -9.16 -13.81 -3.42
N ASP A 106 -9.38 -15.11 -3.60
CA ASP A 106 -8.32 -16.08 -3.83
C ASP A 106 -7.53 -15.78 -5.13
N ALA A 107 -8.22 -15.22 -6.14
CA ALA A 107 -7.64 -14.78 -7.40
C ALA A 107 -7.19 -13.31 -7.34
N TYR A 108 -6.61 -12.88 -6.21
CA TYR A 108 -6.14 -11.50 -6.07
C TYR A 108 -5.16 -11.12 -7.16
N ASP A 109 -5.56 -10.21 -8.01
CA ASP A 109 -4.69 -9.46 -8.93
C ASP A 109 -5.38 -8.18 -9.39
N LYS A 110 -4.67 -7.08 -9.32
CA LYS A 110 -5.20 -5.76 -9.71
C LYS A 110 -5.14 -5.50 -11.21
N ILE A 111 -4.28 -6.18 -11.97
CA ILE A 111 -4.20 -6.00 -13.44
C ILE A 111 -5.52 -6.39 -14.12
N PRO A 112 -6.15 -7.56 -13.84
CA PRO A 112 -7.48 -7.86 -14.37
C PRO A 112 -8.57 -6.87 -13.90
N VAL A 113 -8.46 -6.34 -12.67
CA VAL A 113 -9.38 -5.31 -12.18
C VAL A 113 -9.31 -4.06 -13.06
N GLU A 114 -8.09 -3.57 -13.32
CA GLU A 114 -7.88 -2.37 -14.13
C GLU A 114 -8.36 -2.56 -15.57
N ARG A 115 -8.09 -3.73 -16.15
CA ARG A 115 -8.58 -4.06 -17.50
C ARG A 115 -10.10 -4.01 -17.60
N ALA A 116 -10.82 -4.52 -16.61
CA ALA A 116 -12.27 -4.50 -16.58
C ALA A 116 -12.81 -3.06 -16.40
N VAL A 117 -12.21 -2.30 -15.47
CA VAL A 117 -12.66 -0.93 -15.15
C VAL A 117 -12.36 0.06 -16.27
N LEU A 118 -11.19 -0.04 -16.90
CA LEU A 118 -10.78 0.89 -17.97
C LEU A 118 -11.29 0.48 -19.35
N GLY A 119 -11.63 -0.78 -19.54
CA GLY A 119 -12.05 -1.35 -20.82
C GLY A 119 -13.53 -1.22 -21.15
N ASP A 120 -14.36 -0.71 -20.24
CA ASP A 120 -15.80 -0.58 -20.47
C ASP A 120 -16.14 0.70 -21.23
N PRO A 121 -16.69 0.61 -22.46
CA PRO A 121 -17.01 1.80 -23.26
C PRO A 121 -18.28 2.54 -22.80
N GLU A 122 -19.14 1.88 -22.00
CA GLU A 122 -20.43 2.43 -21.57
C GLU A 122 -20.39 2.97 -20.15
N LEU A 123 -19.38 2.56 -19.37
CA LEU A 123 -19.18 2.99 -17.98
C LEU A 123 -17.71 3.33 -17.76
N PRO A 124 -17.29 4.57 -18.05
CA PRO A 124 -15.89 4.95 -17.96
C PRO A 124 -15.35 4.84 -16.53
N GLY A 125 -14.16 4.26 -16.40
CA GLY A 125 -13.47 4.06 -15.14
C GLY A 125 -12.32 5.04 -14.91
N THR A 126 -12.01 5.26 -13.63
CA THR A 126 -10.76 5.90 -13.17
C THR A 126 -10.09 4.92 -12.21
N VAL A 127 -8.79 4.74 -12.34
CA VAL A 127 -8.00 3.85 -11.51
C VAL A 127 -6.98 4.66 -10.70
N LEU A 128 -6.88 4.36 -9.41
CA LEU A 128 -5.82 4.92 -8.57
C LEU A 128 -4.89 3.80 -8.11
N HIS A 129 -3.62 3.88 -8.48
CA HIS A 129 -2.55 3.05 -7.95
C HIS A 129 -2.19 3.55 -6.56
N LEU A 130 -2.71 2.84 -5.55
CA LEU A 130 -2.53 3.23 -4.16
C LEU A 130 -1.20 2.69 -3.61
N PRO A 131 -0.54 3.47 -2.73
CA PRO A 131 0.73 3.11 -2.12
C PRO A 131 0.52 2.21 -0.89
N MET A 132 1.58 1.98 -0.12
CA MET A 132 1.52 1.41 1.22
C MET A 132 0.85 2.43 2.16
N ILE A 133 -0.47 2.28 2.35
CA ILE A 133 -1.27 3.21 3.15
C ILE A 133 -0.97 3.01 4.63
N TYR A 134 -0.66 4.09 5.34
CA TYR A 134 -0.48 4.12 6.79
C TYR A 134 -1.45 5.12 7.44
N GLY A 135 -1.65 5.01 8.75
CA GLY A 135 -2.52 5.91 9.48
C GLY A 135 -3.46 5.18 10.45
N PRO A 136 -4.40 5.89 11.06
CA PRO A 136 -5.48 5.27 11.82
C PRO A 136 -6.25 4.26 10.97
N GLY A 137 -6.41 3.04 11.50
CA GLY A 137 -7.05 1.94 10.78
C GLY A 137 -6.09 1.04 9.97
N ASP A 138 -4.78 1.28 9.98
CA ASP A 138 -3.79 0.41 9.34
C ASP A 138 -3.69 -0.95 10.05
N ARG A 139 -4.45 -1.92 9.56
CA ARG A 139 -4.50 -3.29 10.11
C ARG A 139 -3.22 -4.09 9.92
N LEU A 140 -2.30 -3.63 9.06
CA LEU A 140 -0.98 -4.24 8.88
C LEU A 140 0.07 -3.67 9.84
N HIS A 141 -0.29 -2.64 10.61
CA HIS A 141 0.58 -2.04 11.63
C HIS A 141 1.98 -1.71 11.12
N ARG A 142 2.07 -0.98 10.00
CA ARG A 142 3.34 -0.72 9.28
C ARG A 142 4.42 -0.04 10.11
N PHE A 143 4.05 0.66 11.17
CA PHE A 143 5.04 1.26 12.08
C PHE A 143 5.48 0.31 13.21
N LEU A 144 4.82 -0.83 13.38
CA LEU A 144 5.11 -1.76 14.47
C LEU A 144 6.58 -2.19 14.55
N PRO A 145 7.28 -2.48 13.43
CA PRO A 145 8.68 -2.91 13.50
C PRO A 145 9.59 -1.91 14.21
N VAL A 146 9.33 -0.61 14.04
CA VAL A 146 10.09 0.47 14.68
C VAL A 146 9.47 0.82 16.03
N LEU A 147 8.16 1.08 16.06
CA LEU A 147 7.46 1.59 17.25
C LEU A 147 7.53 0.61 18.43
N LYS A 148 7.40 -0.70 18.18
CA LYS A 148 7.52 -1.68 19.25
C LYS A 148 8.92 -1.68 19.90
N ARG A 149 9.98 -1.57 19.10
CA ARG A 149 11.34 -1.48 19.65
C ARG A 149 11.52 -0.23 20.51
N ILE A 150 10.97 0.89 20.08
CA ILE A 150 10.94 2.14 20.87
C ILE A 150 10.17 1.93 22.18
N ASP A 151 8.97 1.39 22.11
CA ASP A 151 8.08 1.20 23.27
C ASP A 151 8.61 0.11 24.25
N ASP A 152 9.38 -0.87 23.76
CA ASP A 152 10.09 -1.85 24.57
C ASP A 152 11.42 -1.31 25.17
N GLY A 153 11.74 -0.02 24.92
CA GLY A 153 12.91 0.63 25.50
C GLY A 153 14.24 0.22 24.87
N ARG A 154 14.23 -0.27 23.64
CA ARG A 154 15.47 -0.65 22.92
C ARG A 154 16.31 0.60 22.65
N ARG A 155 17.62 0.49 22.89
CA ARG A 155 18.59 1.56 22.60
C ARG A 155 19.08 1.55 21.17
N PHE A 156 18.99 0.39 20.50
CA PHE A 156 19.40 0.20 19.12
C PHE A 156 18.24 -0.37 18.30
N ILE A 157 18.08 0.14 17.08
CA ILE A 157 17.21 -0.44 16.07
C ILE A 157 18.07 -0.77 14.86
N LEU A 158 18.09 -2.06 14.49
CA LEU A 158 18.97 -2.59 13.48
C LEU A 158 18.28 -2.66 12.13
N PHE A 159 19.04 -2.40 11.07
CA PHE A 159 18.63 -2.57 9.69
C PHE A 159 19.72 -3.31 8.91
N GLN A 160 19.32 -4.18 7.99
CA GLN A 160 20.19 -4.58 6.90
C GLN A 160 20.49 -3.36 6.04
N GLU A 161 21.74 -3.18 5.59
CA GLU A 161 22.19 -1.98 4.83
C GLU A 161 21.32 -1.71 3.60
N GLU A 162 21.05 -2.75 2.80
CA GLU A 162 20.25 -2.61 1.60
C GLU A 162 18.78 -2.27 1.90
N VAL A 163 18.21 -2.87 2.96
CA VAL A 163 16.85 -2.56 3.44
C VAL A 163 16.77 -1.13 3.95
N ALA A 164 17.79 -0.66 4.66
CA ALA A 164 17.85 0.72 5.17
C ALA A 164 17.73 1.76 4.03
N GLN A 165 18.30 1.45 2.88
CA GLN A 165 18.28 2.33 1.69
C GLN A 165 17.06 2.15 0.80
N TRP A 166 16.32 1.05 0.97
CA TRP A 166 15.18 0.74 0.12
C TRP A 166 14.07 1.79 0.28
N ARG A 167 13.50 2.21 -0.86
CA ARG A 167 12.44 3.22 -0.93
C ARG A 167 11.13 2.57 -1.34
N SER A 168 10.08 2.87 -0.58
CA SER A 168 8.73 2.37 -0.84
C SER A 168 7.73 3.54 -0.97
N PRO A 169 6.68 3.38 -1.81
CA PRO A 169 5.64 4.38 -1.90
C PRO A 169 4.76 4.30 -0.66
N ARG A 170 4.62 5.41 0.06
CA ARG A 170 3.73 5.51 1.21
C ARG A 170 2.70 6.61 1.02
N GLY A 171 1.58 6.50 1.72
CA GLY A 171 0.56 7.52 1.74
C GLY A 171 -0.27 7.49 3.02
N TYR A 172 -0.43 8.65 3.63
CA TYR A 172 -1.28 8.77 4.80
C TYR A 172 -2.75 8.60 4.42
N VAL A 173 -3.50 7.86 5.19
CA VAL A 173 -4.88 7.42 4.87
C VAL A 173 -5.82 8.58 4.51
N GLU A 174 -5.77 9.71 5.23
CA GLU A 174 -6.63 10.86 4.93
C GLU A 174 -6.19 11.59 3.65
N ASN A 175 -4.89 11.63 3.35
CA ASN A 175 -4.36 12.20 2.10
C ASN A 175 -4.75 11.34 0.91
N VAL A 176 -4.63 10.01 1.03
CA VAL A 176 -5.09 9.07 0.00
C VAL A 176 -6.61 9.19 -0.22
N ALA A 177 -7.40 9.29 0.85
CA ALA A 177 -8.84 9.49 0.74
C ALA A 177 -9.19 10.80 0.02
N ALA A 178 -8.41 11.87 0.25
CA ALA A 178 -8.58 13.13 -0.47
C ALA A 178 -8.28 13.00 -1.98
N ALA A 179 -7.25 12.22 -2.37
CA ALA A 179 -6.96 11.93 -3.76
C ALA A 179 -8.12 11.16 -4.43
N ILE A 180 -8.67 10.15 -3.76
CA ILE A 180 -9.82 9.39 -4.25
C ILE A 180 -11.04 10.30 -4.43
N ALA A 181 -11.31 11.16 -3.45
CA ALA A 181 -12.42 12.11 -3.53
C ALA A 181 -12.27 13.11 -4.70
N LEU A 182 -11.05 13.63 -4.94
CA LEU A 182 -10.76 14.49 -6.08
C LEU A 182 -11.01 13.76 -7.41
N ALA A 183 -10.53 12.51 -7.54
CA ALA A 183 -10.78 11.70 -8.73
C ALA A 183 -12.28 11.43 -8.95
N ALA A 184 -13.05 11.29 -7.87
CA ALA A 184 -14.48 11.05 -7.96
C ALA A 184 -15.27 12.27 -8.44
N VAL A 185 -14.83 13.49 -8.11
CA VAL A 185 -15.57 14.72 -8.47
C VAL A 185 -15.04 15.44 -9.72
N SER A 186 -13.89 15.05 -10.24
CA SER A 186 -13.25 15.68 -11.39
C SER A 186 -13.59 14.97 -12.69
N ASP A 187 -14.11 15.72 -13.67
CA ASP A 187 -14.33 15.18 -15.02
C ASP A 187 -13.03 14.89 -15.77
N GLN A 188 -11.92 15.54 -15.38
CA GLN A 188 -10.59 15.27 -15.95
C GLN A 188 -10.05 13.88 -15.56
N ALA A 189 -10.60 13.27 -14.50
CA ALA A 189 -10.18 11.96 -14.05
C ALA A 189 -10.80 10.80 -14.86
N VAL A 190 -11.79 11.07 -15.69
CA VAL A 190 -12.50 10.04 -16.46
C VAL A 190 -11.55 9.33 -17.44
N GLY A 191 -11.49 8.00 -17.37
CA GLY A 191 -10.62 7.18 -18.23
C GLY A 191 -9.12 7.26 -17.86
N ARG A 192 -8.78 7.78 -16.68
CA ARG A 192 -7.39 8.02 -16.27
C ARG A 192 -6.91 7.00 -15.23
N ILE A 193 -5.60 6.87 -15.20
CA ILE A 193 -4.85 6.17 -14.12
C ILE A 193 -4.02 7.23 -13.40
N TYR A 194 -3.95 7.13 -12.07
CA TYR A 194 -3.15 8.01 -11.24
C TYR A 194 -2.36 7.24 -10.19
N ASN A 195 -1.07 7.50 -10.11
CA ASN A 195 -0.27 7.15 -8.95
C ASN A 195 -0.60 8.10 -7.78
N VAL A 196 -0.79 7.53 -6.59
CA VAL A 196 -1.03 8.31 -5.36
C VAL A 196 0.06 7.94 -4.36
N ALA A 197 1.04 8.83 -4.17
CA ALA A 197 2.13 8.61 -3.23
C ALA A 197 2.60 9.94 -2.64
N GLU A 198 3.09 9.90 -1.41
CA GLU A 198 3.78 11.03 -0.80
C GLU A 198 5.12 11.31 -1.49
N THR A 199 5.48 12.57 -1.56
CA THR A 199 6.71 13.05 -2.19
C THR A 199 7.47 13.95 -1.20
N PRO A 200 8.79 13.75 -1.02
CA PRO A 200 9.64 12.73 -1.67
C PRO A 200 9.44 11.32 -1.08
N ALA A 201 9.80 10.28 -1.86
CA ALA A 201 9.88 8.92 -1.35
C ALA A 201 11.07 8.78 -0.40
N TYR A 202 10.81 8.44 0.85
CA TYR A 202 11.83 8.22 1.88
C TYR A 202 12.32 6.78 1.87
N SER A 203 13.59 6.57 2.29
CA SER A 203 14.10 5.23 2.56
C SER A 203 13.47 4.65 3.84
N GLU A 204 13.57 3.32 4.04
CA GLU A 204 13.07 2.70 5.28
C GLU A 204 13.76 3.27 6.53
N LEU A 205 15.06 3.58 6.43
CA LEU A 205 15.78 4.22 7.54
C LEU A 205 15.30 5.65 7.78
N ASP A 206 15.01 6.44 6.73
CA ASP A 206 14.46 7.79 6.89
C ASP A 206 13.06 7.75 7.51
N TRP A 207 12.24 6.79 7.12
CA TRP A 207 10.94 6.54 7.77
C TRP A 207 11.10 6.21 9.26
N ALA A 208 12.02 5.30 9.59
CA ALA A 208 12.30 4.95 10.97
C ALA A 208 12.77 6.15 11.79
N ARG A 209 13.65 7.00 11.24
CA ARG A 209 14.10 8.24 11.87
C ARG A 209 12.95 9.21 12.12
N LYS A 210 12.04 9.39 11.15
CA LYS A 210 10.87 10.25 11.32
C LYS A 210 9.91 9.72 12.40
N ILE A 211 9.66 8.41 12.43
CA ILE A 211 8.85 7.76 13.47
C ILE A 211 9.50 7.96 14.84
N ALA A 212 10.80 7.73 14.96
CA ALA A 212 11.57 7.88 16.19
C ALA A 212 11.54 9.32 16.72
N ALA A 213 11.76 10.30 15.83
CA ALA A 213 11.72 11.71 16.19
C ALA A 213 10.34 12.11 16.76
N VAL A 214 9.25 11.69 16.12
CA VAL A 214 7.89 11.97 16.60
C VAL A 214 7.55 11.20 17.87
N ALA A 215 8.09 9.97 18.03
CA ALA A 215 7.91 9.16 19.24
C ALA A 215 8.73 9.64 20.44
N GLY A 216 9.69 10.58 20.23
CA GLY A 216 10.59 11.07 21.27
C GLY A 216 11.69 10.09 21.66
N TRP A 217 12.13 9.21 20.73
CA TRP A 217 13.17 8.24 20.97
C TRP A 217 14.55 8.82 20.61
N ASP A 218 15.51 8.61 21.48
CA ASP A 218 16.89 9.13 21.44
C ASP A 218 17.95 8.04 21.26
N GLY A 219 17.53 6.82 20.91
CA GLY A 219 18.43 5.70 20.65
C GLY A 219 19.14 5.81 19.29
N GLU A 220 19.80 4.75 18.89
CA GLU A 220 20.66 4.70 17.71
C GLU A 220 20.15 3.71 16.67
N PHE A 221 20.17 4.12 15.40
CA PHE A 221 19.95 3.23 14.25
C PHE A 221 21.30 2.68 13.78
N VAL A 222 21.39 1.35 13.72
CA VAL A 222 22.59 0.66 13.28
C VAL A 222 22.30 -0.11 11.99
N THR A 223 23.08 0.13 10.96
CA THR A 223 23.02 -0.62 9.70
C THR A 223 24.12 -1.70 9.70
N LEU A 224 23.75 -2.87 9.22
CA LEU A 224 24.65 -4.03 9.18
C LEU A 224 24.63 -4.66 7.79
N PRO A 225 25.77 -5.14 7.30
CA PRO A 225 25.78 -5.94 6.09
C PRO A 225 25.00 -7.24 6.29
N MET A 226 24.52 -7.84 5.22
CA MET A 226 23.59 -8.98 5.25
C MET A 226 24.12 -10.16 6.10
N ASP A 227 25.41 -10.48 5.98
CA ASP A 227 26.06 -11.58 6.70
C ASP A 227 26.16 -11.38 8.22
N ARG A 228 26.01 -10.14 8.69
CA ARG A 228 25.98 -9.77 10.11
C ARG A 228 24.60 -9.43 10.62
N THR A 229 23.63 -9.30 9.72
CA THR A 229 22.25 -8.95 10.08
C THR A 229 21.53 -10.18 10.67
N PRO A 230 20.87 -10.08 11.84
CA PRO A 230 20.02 -11.15 12.35
C PRO A 230 19.00 -11.65 11.32
N ALA A 231 18.80 -12.95 11.24
CA ALA A 231 18.02 -13.60 10.19
C ALA A 231 16.59 -13.02 10.02
N HIS A 232 15.95 -12.63 11.12
CA HIS A 232 14.60 -12.06 11.10
C HIS A 232 14.53 -10.61 10.55
N LEU A 233 15.68 -9.95 10.39
CA LEU A 233 15.82 -8.61 9.81
C LEU A 233 16.31 -8.64 8.36
N GLN A 234 16.70 -9.82 7.85
CA GLN A 234 17.14 -9.96 6.46
C GLN A 234 15.95 -9.92 5.50
N SER A 235 16.11 -9.19 4.40
CA SER A 235 15.12 -9.21 3.32
C SER A 235 15.24 -10.49 2.50
N SER A 236 14.09 -11.08 2.17
CA SER A 236 13.99 -12.18 1.20
C SER A 236 13.79 -11.71 -0.24
N GLY A 237 13.57 -10.40 -0.45
CA GLY A 237 13.32 -9.81 -1.76
C GLY A 237 14.56 -9.14 -2.37
N ASN A 238 14.46 -8.77 -3.64
CA ASN A 238 15.49 -8.00 -4.34
C ASN A 238 15.34 -6.51 -4.01
N VAL A 239 15.82 -6.09 -2.84
CA VAL A 239 15.71 -4.69 -2.37
C VAL A 239 16.58 -3.70 -3.15
N ALA A 240 17.40 -4.15 -4.10
CA ALA A 240 18.02 -3.26 -5.08
C ALA A 240 16.96 -2.64 -6.02
N GLN A 241 15.82 -3.31 -6.18
CA GLN A 241 14.65 -2.73 -6.84
C GLN A 241 13.89 -1.86 -5.84
N HIS A 242 14.05 -0.54 -5.95
CA HIS A 242 13.18 0.40 -5.25
C HIS A 242 11.75 0.32 -5.78
N TRP A 243 10.82 0.81 -4.98
CA TRP A 243 9.40 0.87 -5.34
C TRP A 243 8.87 2.29 -5.17
N GLU A 244 9.59 3.23 -5.74
CA GLU A 244 9.30 4.66 -5.70
C GLU A 244 8.33 5.04 -6.82
N ALA A 245 7.31 5.84 -6.55
CA ALA A 245 6.33 6.24 -7.54
C ALA A 245 6.26 7.76 -7.72
N ASP A 246 6.11 8.19 -8.96
CA ASP A 246 5.82 9.58 -9.33
C ASP A 246 4.32 9.83 -9.29
N SER A 247 3.88 10.77 -8.46
CA SER A 247 2.50 11.24 -8.36
C SER A 247 2.29 12.63 -8.98
N SER A 248 3.17 13.06 -9.86
CA SER A 248 3.09 14.39 -10.50
C SER A 248 1.85 14.56 -11.37
N ARG A 249 1.34 13.47 -11.98
CA ARG A 249 0.14 13.50 -12.82
C ARG A 249 -1.09 13.94 -12.03
N ILE A 250 -1.40 13.29 -10.92
CA ILE A 250 -2.58 13.64 -10.12
C ILE A 250 -2.46 15.05 -9.55
N ARG A 251 -1.24 15.49 -9.18
CA ARG A 251 -0.97 16.85 -8.72
C ARG A 251 -1.25 17.89 -9.78
N ARG A 252 -0.78 17.65 -10.99
CA ARG A 252 -0.95 18.56 -12.12
C ARG A 252 -2.39 18.59 -12.63
N GLU A 253 -3.03 17.42 -12.79
CA GLU A 253 -4.34 17.33 -13.44
C GLU A 253 -5.49 17.59 -12.47
N LEU A 254 -5.38 17.14 -11.20
CA LEU A 254 -6.44 17.27 -10.21
C LEU A 254 -6.11 18.28 -9.09
N SER A 255 -4.98 18.98 -9.18
CA SER A 255 -4.51 19.91 -8.14
C SER A 255 -4.40 19.24 -6.76
N TYR A 256 -4.03 17.95 -6.74
CA TYR A 256 -3.88 17.21 -5.50
C TYR A 256 -2.69 17.71 -4.70
N THR A 257 -2.92 17.89 -3.41
CA THR A 257 -1.87 18.16 -2.40
C THR A 257 -2.21 17.43 -1.12
N GLU A 258 -1.19 17.03 -0.35
CA GLU A 258 -1.38 16.45 0.96
C GLU A 258 -1.99 17.49 1.91
N ARG A 259 -3.15 17.14 2.50
CA ARG A 259 -3.86 17.98 3.46
C ARG A 259 -3.28 17.90 4.86
N VAL A 260 -2.70 16.74 5.20
CA VAL A 260 -2.09 16.47 6.50
C VAL A 260 -0.59 16.38 6.29
N PRO A 261 0.21 17.26 6.94
CA PRO A 261 1.67 17.19 6.89
C PRO A 261 2.20 15.88 7.49
N ILE A 262 3.35 15.41 7.02
CA ILE A 262 3.90 14.10 7.35
C ILE A 262 4.13 13.90 8.85
N GLU A 263 4.62 14.92 9.56
CA GLU A 263 4.87 14.82 11.01
C GLU A 263 3.56 14.60 11.78
N GLU A 264 2.50 15.29 11.38
CA GLU A 264 1.17 15.13 11.98
C GLU A 264 0.56 13.76 11.61
N ALA A 265 0.75 13.31 10.38
CA ALA A 265 0.32 11.99 9.93
C ALA A 265 1.01 10.88 10.75
N ILE A 266 2.32 10.98 10.96
CA ILE A 266 3.09 10.05 11.79
C ILE A 266 2.59 10.10 13.25
N ARG A 267 2.40 11.30 13.82
CA ARG A 267 1.91 11.46 15.19
C ARG A 267 0.54 10.78 15.38
N ARG A 268 -0.42 11.01 14.49
CA ARG A 268 -1.75 10.37 14.55
C ARG A 268 -1.65 8.86 14.40
N THR A 269 -0.75 8.37 13.57
CA THR A 269 -0.51 6.94 13.37
C THR A 269 0.04 6.30 14.64
N ILE A 270 1.04 6.91 15.28
CA ILE A 270 1.63 6.41 16.54
C ILE A 270 0.56 6.36 17.64
N VAL A 271 -0.21 7.44 17.81
CA VAL A 271 -1.30 7.49 18.81
C VAL A 271 -2.30 6.37 18.57
N TRP A 272 -2.70 6.18 17.30
CA TRP A 272 -3.66 5.13 16.97
C TRP A 272 -3.08 3.72 17.20
N GLN A 273 -1.87 3.44 16.76
CA GLN A 273 -1.25 2.11 16.91
C GLN A 273 -1.02 1.74 18.37
N ARG A 274 -0.62 2.68 19.23
CA ARG A 274 -0.50 2.45 20.68
C ARG A 274 -1.85 2.15 21.33
N ALA A 275 -2.92 2.80 20.88
CA ALA A 275 -4.28 2.57 21.37
C ALA A 275 -4.92 1.29 20.79
N ASN A 276 -4.43 0.79 19.68
CA ASN A 276 -4.97 -0.37 18.95
C ASN A 276 -3.83 -1.33 18.56
N PRO A 277 -3.17 -1.97 19.53
CA PRO A 277 -2.10 -2.91 19.22
C PRO A 277 -2.64 -4.11 18.42
N PRO A 278 -1.81 -4.78 17.60
CA PRO A 278 -2.22 -6.00 16.93
C PRO A 278 -2.63 -7.08 17.95
N VAL A 279 -3.64 -7.87 17.60
CA VAL A 279 -4.14 -8.97 18.47
C VAL A 279 -3.05 -9.99 18.74
N GLU A 280 -2.23 -10.26 17.73
CA GLU A 280 -1.10 -11.18 17.82
C GLU A 280 0.15 -10.50 17.27
N ILE A 281 1.24 -10.61 18.01
CA ILE A 281 2.56 -10.16 17.56
C ILE A 281 3.37 -11.41 17.24
N ASN A 282 3.87 -11.52 16.01
CA ASN A 282 4.79 -12.58 15.66
C ASN A 282 6.12 -12.36 16.38
N ALA A 283 6.36 -13.15 17.43
CA ALA A 283 7.56 -13.05 18.25
C ALA A 283 8.87 -13.22 17.43
N ASN A 284 8.81 -13.96 16.32
CA ASN A 284 9.98 -14.16 15.46
C ASN A 284 10.43 -12.87 14.76
N GLN A 285 9.60 -11.82 14.70
CA GLN A 285 10.00 -10.51 14.18
C GLN A 285 10.77 -9.65 15.19
N PHE A 286 10.85 -10.10 16.45
CA PHE A 286 11.43 -9.36 17.58
C PHE A 286 12.36 -10.24 18.41
N ASP A 287 13.28 -10.95 17.75
CA ASP A 287 14.34 -11.72 18.42
C ASP A 287 15.42 -10.77 18.96
N TYR A 288 15.13 -10.18 20.11
CA TYR A 288 16.03 -9.22 20.77
C TYR A 288 17.35 -9.88 21.23
N ALA A 289 17.35 -11.18 21.49
CA ALA A 289 18.58 -11.88 21.85
C ALA A 289 19.55 -11.92 20.65
N ALA A 290 19.04 -12.19 19.45
CA ALA A 290 19.85 -12.13 18.24
C ALA A 290 20.29 -10.70 17.90
N GLU A 291 19.43 -9.68 18.14
CA GLU A 291 19.79 -8.27 17.97
C GLU A 291 20.90 -7.85 18.94
N ASP A 292 20.80 -8.23 20.21
CA ASP A 292 21.81 -7.92 21.26
C ASP A 292 23.16 -8.57 20.98
N ALA A 293 23.16 -9.79 20.48
CA ALA A 293 24.40 -10.51 20.17
C ALA A 293 25.29 -9.79 19.13
N VAL A 294 24.69 -9.00 18.23
CA VAL A 294 25.45 -8.25 17.22
C VAL A 294 25.77 -6.82 17.64
N THR A 295 25.02 -6.24 18.60
CA THR A 295 25.26 -4.89 19.12
C THR A 295 26.24 -4.90 20.30
N TYR A 296 26.23 -5.98 21.11
CA TYR A 296 27.12 -6.18 22.26
C TYR A 296 27.89 -7.48 22.06
N PRO A 297 28.85 -7.56 21.11
CA PRO A 297 29.65 -8.77 20.97
C PRO A 297 30.32 -9.07 22.29
N ALA A 298 30.18 -10.33 22.77
CA ALA A 298 30.86 -10.80 24.00
C ALA A 298 32.36 -10.53 23.84
N MET A 299 32.93 -9.77 24.80
CA MET A 299 34.36 -9.53 24.87
C MET A 299 35.12 -10.84 25.15
#